data_53c2f31d4c59e97275f94d8115da598e
#
_entry.id   53c2f31d4c59e97275f94d8115da598e
#
_cell.length_a   1.000
_cell.length_b   1.000
_cell.length_c   1.000
_cell.angle_alpha   90.00
_cell.angle_beta   90.00
_cell.angle_gamma   90.00
#
_symmetry.space_group_name_H-M   'P 1'
#
loop_
_entity.id
_entity.type
_entity.pdbx_description
1 polymer ?
#
loop_
_entity_poly.entity_id
_entity_poly.type
_entity_poly.pdbx_seq_one_letter_code
_entity_poly.pdbx_strand_id
1 'polypeptide(L)'
;HNTADARKMIEAWKKSGKKFTIGYQNRLRDDTQTLHASCENRELGEIYFAKAHALRRRAVPTWGVFPNKALQGGGPLIDIGTHALDITLWMMNNYEPLSVSGQVFYKLGRQEDGPEGNVFGPWDPKTFEVEDSAFGLVKMKNGATIYLEASWALNVLKSMEASTTLCGTKGGAEIHHGGSYPKDELIYNSVEHNQLMEKTISPAGVVDFFEGGAAAEAVREQEQWLNAIIHDTDPLVKPEQAFVVTQILEGIY
;
A
#
# COMPACT_ATOMS: atom_id res chain seq x y z
N HIS A 1 -0.03 -14.94 -8.95
CA HIS A 1 0.97 -13.90 -9.24
C HIS A 1 0.60 -12.97 -10.40
N ASN A 2 -0.53 -13.23 -11.08
CA ASN A 2 -0.94 -12.49 -12.28
C ASN A 2 -2.47 -12.38 -12.35
N THR A 3 -2.94 -11.51 -13.23
CA THR A 3 -4.37 -11.26 -13.48
C THR A 3 -5.13 -12.52 -13.90
N ALA A 4 -4.51 -13.41 -14.70
CA ALA A 4 -5.16 -14.63 -15.15
C ALA A 4 -5.47 -15.59 -13.99
N ASP A 5 -4.54 -15.76 -13.05
CA ASP A 5 -4.75 -16.60 -11.86
C ASP A 5 -5.71 -15.94 -10.86
N ALA A 6 -5.59 -14.63 -10.66
CA ALA A 6 -6.53 -13.88 -9.81
C ALA A 6 -7.98 -14.00 -10.35
N ARG A 7 -8.18 -13.97 -11.67
CA ARG A 7 -9.49 -14.19 -12.30
C ARG A 7 -10.05 -15.58 -12.00
N LYS A 8 -9.23 -16.64 -12.09
CA LYS A 8 -9.64 -17.99 -11.72
C LYS A 8 -10.06 -18.08 -10.23
N MET A 9 -9.33 -17.40 -9.34
CA MET A 9 -9.67 -17.34 -7.92
C MET A 9 -11.03 -16.67 -7.71
N ILE A 10 -11.31 -15.54 -8.37
CA ILE A 10 -12.60 -14.85 -8.30
C ILE A 10 -13.73 -15.70 -8.85
N GLU A 11 -13.51 -16.38 -9.99
CA GLU A 11 -14.51 -17.28 -10.56
C GLU A 11 -14.82 -18.47 -9.63
N ALA A 12 -13.79 -19.06 -9.02
CA ALA A 12 -13.95 -20.13 -8.04
C ALA A 12 -14.70 -19.63 -6.79
N TRP A 13 -14.34 -18.46 -6.30
CA TRP A 13 -15.05 -17.82 -5.18
C TRP A 13 -16.53 -17.62 -5.50
N LYS A 14 -16.87 -16.99 -6.62
CA LYS A 14 -18.27 -16.76 -7.03
C LYS A 14 -19.07 -18.05 -7.15
N LYS A 15 -18.46 -19.12 -7.63
CA LYS A 15 -19.10 -20.45 -7.73
C LYS A 15 -19.28 -21.12 -6.37
N SER A 16 -18.40 -20.83 -5.42
CA SER A 16 -18.43 -21.50 -4.11
C SER A 16 -19.54 -21.00 -3.19
N GLY A 17 -20.00 -19.76 -3.37
CA GLY A 17 -20.93 -19.07 -2.46
C GLY A 17 -20.36 -18.84 -1.07
N LYS A 18 -19.03 -18.95 -0.90
CA LYS A 18 -18.32 -18.72 0.37
C LYS A 18 -17.78 -17.31 0.47
N LYS A 19 -17.45 -16.86 1.67
CA LYS A 19 -16.73 -15.60 1.88
C LYS A 19 -15.30 -15.74 1.37
N PHE A 20 -14.76 -14.65 0.85
CA PHE A 20 -13.37 -14.55 0.39
C PHE A 20 -12.87 -13.13 0.63
N THR A 21 -11.67 -12.99 1.15
CA THR A 21 -10.99 -11.71 1.37
C THR A 21 -9.51 -11.84 1.11
N ILE A 22 -8.82 -10.72 1.04
CA ILE A 22 -7.37 -10.61 0.93
C ILE A 22 -6.85 -9.83 2.13
N GLY A 23 -5.70 -10.21 2.67
CA GLY A 23 -5.08 -9.64 3.86
C GLY A 23 -4.45 -8.26 3.63
N TYR A 24 -5.23 -7.24 3.36
CA TYR A 24 -4.78 -5.85 3.28
C TYR A 24 -4.94 -5.16 4.64
N GLN A 25 -4.17 -5.64 5.64
CA GLN A 25 -4.24 -5.23 7.04
C GLN A 25 -4.03 -3.73 7.25
N ASN A 26 -3.28 -3.05 6.37
CA ASN A 26 -3.05 -1.61 6.46
C ASN A 26 -4.33 -0.77 6.41
N ARG A 27 -5.44 -1.30 5.87
CA ARG A 27 -6.75 -0.64 5.95
C ARG A 27 -7.27 -0.52 7.38
N LEU A 28 -6.76 -1.32 8.33
CA LEU A 28 -7.24 -1.39 9.72
C LEU A 28 -6.42 -0.53 10.70
N ARG A 29 -5.42 0.19 10.21
CA ARG A 29 -4.68 1.19 10.99
C ARG A 29 -5.58 2.37 11.34
N ASP A 30 -5.38 2.97 12.50
CA ASP A 30 -6.20 4.10 12.99
C ASP A 30 -6.08 5.34 12.09
N ASP A 31 -4.88 5.65 11.60
CA ASP A 31 -4.64 6.73 10.65
C ASP A 31 -5.35 6.50 9.32
N THR A 32 -5.29 5.27 8.81
CA THR A 32 -5.92 4.86 7.56
C THR A 32 -7.45 4.90 7.67
N GLN A 33 -8.02 4.42 8.77
CA GLN A 33 -9.46 4.48 9.03
C GLN A 33 -9.96 5.94 9.15
N THR A 34 -9.19 6.79 9.84
CA THR A 34 -9.50 8.21 10.00
C THR A 34 -9.51 8.92 8.64
N LEU A 35 -8.46 8.70 7.82
CA LEU A 35 -8.39 9.32 6.50
C LEU A 35 -9.49 8.79 5.56
N HIS A 36 -9.79 7.51 5.62
CA HIS A 36 -10.87 6.92 4.82
C HIS A 36 -12.23 7.55 5.14
N ALA A 37 -12.54 7.75 6.42
CA ALA A 37 -13.77 8.44 6.81
C ALA A 37 -13.84 9.88 6.26
N SER A 38 -12.72 10.62 6.31
CA SER A 38 -12.64 11.95 5.69
C SER A 38 -12.84 11.93 4.16
N CYS A 39 -12.32 10.90 3.48
CA CYS A 39 -12.52 10.72 2.05
C CYS A 39 -13.99 10.38 1.72
N GLU A 40 -14.62 9.49 2.47
CA GLU A 40 -16.06 9.18 2.32
C GLU A 40 -16.94 10.40 2.54
N ASN A 41 -16.61 11.25 3.50
CA ASN A 41 -17.29 12.52 3.76
C ASN A 41 -16.95 13.61 2.74
N ARG A 42 -16.09 13.33 1.77
CA ARG A 42 -15.63 14.28 0.73
C ARG A 42 -14.99 15.56 1.30
N GLU A 43 -14.31 15.45 2.43
CA GLU A 43 -13.63 16.57 3.07
C GLU A 43 -12.48 17.11 2.20
N LEU A 44 -11.78 16.23 1.45
CA LEU A 44 -10.75 16.60 0.49
C LEU A 44 -11.31 17.09 -0.86
N GLY A 45 -12.63 16.97 -1.09
CA GLY A 45 -13.24 17.21 -2.39
C GLY A 45 -13.01 16.09 -3.40
N GLU A 46 -12.81 16.42 -4.67
CA GLU A 46 -12.43 15.46 -5.71
C GLU A 46 -10.92 15.20 -5.62
N ILE A 47 -10.53 13.95 -5.38
CA ILE A 47 -9.12 13.53 -5.38
C ILE A 47 -8.72 13.27 -6.84
N TYR A 48 -7.93 14.16 -7.40
CA TYR A 48 -7.50 14.11 -8.81
C TYR A 48 -6.07 13.61 -9.01
N PHE A 49 -5.25 13.63 -7.95
CA PHE A 49 -3.91 13.11 -7.94
C PHE A 49 -3.58 12.43 -6.62
N ALA A 50 -2.88 11.32 -6.68
CA ALA A 50 -2.41 10.61 -5.50
C ALA A 50 -1.01 10.02 -5.71
N LYS A 51 -0.30 9.77 -4.60
CA LYS A 51 0.94 9.00 -4.60
C LYS A 51 0.80 7.84 -3.63
N ALA A 52 1.20 6.66 -4.08
CA ALA A 52 1.31 5.46 -3.27
C ALA A 52 2.78 5.18 -3.00
N HIS A 53 3.19 5.20 -1.73
CA HIS A 53 4.59 5.12 -1.34
C HIS A 53 4.90 3.81 -0.61
N ALA A 54 5.87 3.07 -1.14
CA ALA A 54 6.39 1.83 -0.56
C ALA A 54 7.92 1.78 -0.72
N LEU A 55 8.61 2.74 -0.13
CA LEU A 55 10.05 2.95 -0.30
C LEU A 55 10.84 2.55 0.93
N ARG A 56 11.80 1.67 0.75
CA ARG A 56 12.84 1.31 1.72
C ARG A 56 14.21 1.73 1.22
N ARG A 57 15.03 2.27 2.12
CA ARG A 57 16.42 2.62 1.78
C ARG A 57 17.29 1.38 1.65
N ARG A 58 17.22 0.47 2.64
CA ARG A 58 17.89 -0.83 2.67
C ARG A 58 17.13 -1.73 3.63
N ALA A 59 16.10 -2.40 3.13
CA ALA A 59 15.34 -3.37 3.90
C ALA A 59 14.76 -4.46 2.98
N VAL A 60 15.68 -5.12 2.26
CA VAL A 60 15.40 -6.33 1.48
C VAL A 60 15.10 -7.48 2.42
N PRO A 61 13.96 -8.16 2.30
CA PRO A 61 13.69 -9.38 3.07
C PRO A 61 14.68 -10.48 2.71
N THR A 62 15.40 -10.99 3.71
CA THR A 62 16.45 -12.02 3.51
C THR A 62 16.01 -13.42 3.92
N TRP A 63 14.78 -13.58 4.34
CA TRP A 63 14.17 -14.86 4.71
C TRP A 63 13.21 -15.37 3.64
N GLY A 64 12.81 -16.63 3.74
CA GLY A 64 11.82 -17.24 2.85
C GLY A 64 12.27 -17.25 1.39
N VAL A 65 11.38 -16.81 0.50
CA VAL A 65 11.56 -16.90 -0.96
C VAL A 65 11.59 -15.53 -1.66
N PHE A 66 11.64 -14.44 -0.91
CA PHE A 66 11.49 -13.08 -1.45
C PHE A 66 12.38 -12.75 -2.66
N PRO A 67 13.70 -13.06 -2.67
CA PRO A 67 14.53 -12.80 -3.84
C PRO A 67 14.34 -13.77 -5.01
N ASN A 68 13.58 -14.86 -4.84
CA ASN A 68 13.38 -15.88 -5.86
C ASN A 68 12.17 -15.57 -6.73
N LYS A 69 12.38 -15.31 -8.01
CA LYS A 69 11.33 -14.93 -8.95
C LYS A 69 10.28 -16.02 -9.19
N ALA A 70 10.70 -17.28 -9.27
CA ALA A 70 9.78 -18.39 -9.57
C ALA A 70 8.80 -18.65 -8.42
N LEU A 71 9.23 -18.45 -7.17
CA LEU A 71 8.43 -18.74 -5.99
C LEU A 71 7.66 -17.50 -5.49
N GLN A 72 8.29 -16.32 -5.51
CA GLN A 72 7.69 -15.06 -5.05
C GLN A 72 6.84 -14.37 -6.14
N GLY A 73 7.25 -14.47 -7.39
CA GLY A 73 6.56 -13.84 -8.53
C GLY A 73 7.14 -12.47 -8.92
N GLY A 74 7.62 -11.68 -7.97
CA GLY A 74 8.24 -10.37 -8.14
C GLY A 74 8.83 -9.86 -6.84
N GLY A 75 9.40 -8.66 -6.86
CA GLY A 75 10.06 -8.02 -5.73
C GLY A 75 9.15 -7.02 -4.99
N PRO A 76 9.70 -5.83 -4.65
CA PRO A 76 8.98 -4.83 -3.84
C PRO A 76 7.66 -4.37 -4.44
N LEU A 77 7.46 -4.44 -5.75
CA LEU A 77 6.22 -4.01 -6.38
C LEU A 77 5.03 -4.84 -5.89
N ILE A 78 5.16 -6.16 -5.88
CA ILE A 78 4.10 -7.06 -5.42
C ILE A 78 4.12 -7.31 -3.91
N ASP A 79 5.27 -7.11 -3.23
CA ASP A 79 5.38 -7.28 -1.79
C ASP A 79 4.81 -6.08 -1.02
N ILE A 80 5.43 -4.92 -1.16
CA ILE A 80 5.06 -3.71 -0.40
C ILE A 80 4.29 -2.67 -1.22
N GLY A 81 4.52 -2.63 -2.54
CA GLY A 81 3.79 -1.73 -3.45
C GLY A 81 2.30 -2.02 -3.48
N THR A 82 1.91 -3.29 -3.35
CA THR A 82 0.52 -3.73 -3.25
C THR A 82 -0.23 -3.06 -2.10
N HIS A 83 0.42 -2.92 -0.93
CA HIS A 83 -0.19 -2.31 0.25
C HIS A 83 -0.40 -0.80 0.09
N ALA A 84 0.60 -0.09 -0.44
CA ALA A 84 0.47 1.34 -0.69
C ALA A 84 -0.57 1.65 -1.77
N LEU A 85 -0.60 0.86 -2.84
CA LEU A 85 -1.59 1.01 -3.90
C LEU A 85 -3.00 0.70 -3.40
N ASP A 86 -3.16 -0.35 -2.59
CA ASP A 86 -4.45 -0.74 -2.03
C ASP A 86 -5.07 0.37 -1.19
N ILE A 87 -4.34 0.91 -0.20
CA ILE A 87 -4.87 2.00 0.63
C ILE A 87 -5.17 3.25 -0.21
N THR A 88 -4.35 3.56 -1.22
CA THR A 88 -4.55 4.72 -2.09
C THR A 88 -5.84 4.58 -2.91
N LEU A 89 -6.07 3.44 -3.55
CA LEU A 89 -7.30 3.15 -4.28
C LEU A 89 -8.53 3.15 -3.36
N TRP A 90 -8.37 2.66 -2.13
CA TRP A 90 -9.43 2.61 -1.14
C TRP A 90 -9.84 4.02 -0.68
N MET A 91 -8.87 4.92 -0.41
CA MET A 91 -9.14 6.32 -0.11
C MET A 91 -9.84 7.04 -1.26
N MET A 92 -9.40 6.79 -2.49
CA MET A 92 -10.03 7.39 -3.67
C MET A 92 -11.39 6.78 -4.01
N ASN A 93 -11.72 5.63 -3.44
CA ASN A 93 -12.85 4.78 -3.83
C ASN A 93 -12.96 4.64 -5.36
N ASN A 94 -11.83 4.42 -6.02
CA ASN A 94 -11.72 4.40 -7.47
C ASN A 94 -10.91 3.19 -7.94
N TYR A 95 -11.60 2.23 -8.52
CA TYR A 95 -11.07 0.96 -9.00
C TYR A 95 -11.21 0.80 -10.52
N GLU A 96 -11.22 1.90 -11.26
CA GLU A 96 -11.36 1.90 -12.72
C GLU A 96 -10.11 2.47 -13.41
N PRO A 97 -8.99 1.71 -13.48
CA PRO A 97 -7.81 2.14 -14.23
C PRO A 97 -8.12 2.20 -15.73
N LEU A 98 -7.61 3.23 -16.39
CA LEU A 98 -7.67 3.42 -17.83
C LEU A 98 -6.39 2.90 -18.51
N SER A 99 -5.24 3.31 -17.97
CA SER A 99 -3.93 2.89 -18.49
C SER A 99 -2.89 2.92 -17.39
N VAL A 100 -1.89 2.07 -17.55
CA VAL A 100 -0.74 1.95 -16.66
C VAL A 100 0.53 2.08 -17.50
N SER A 101 1.52 2.80 -16.99
CA SER A 101 2.87 2.88 -17.56
C SER A 101 3.87 2.83 -16.43
N GLY A 102 4.89 1.99 -16.51
CA GLY A 102 5.87 1.86 -15.44
C GLY A 102 7.19 1.27 -15.89
N GLN A 103 8.09 1.16 -14.93
CA GLN A 103 9.43 0.63 -15.13
C GLN A 103 9.88 -0.09 -13.86
N VAL A 104 10.45 -1.28 -14.02
CA VAL A 104 11.13 -2.03 -12.97
C VAL A 104 12.64 -1.96 -13.13
N PHE A 105 13.36 -2.01 -12.01
CA PHE A 105 14.81 -1.90 -11.99
C PHE A 105 15.45 -3.05 -11.21
N TYR A 106 16.59 -3.51 -11.73
CA TYR A 106 17.44 -4.57 -11.18
C TYR A 106 18.83 -3.98 -10.96
N LYS A 107 18.98 -3.11 -9.97
CA LYS A 107 20.21 -2.32 -9.76
C LYS A 107 20.93 -2.74 -8.47
N LEU A 108 20.43 -2.30 -7.33
CA LEU A 108 21.06 -2.51 -6.04
C LEU A 108 20.99 -3.97 -5.57
N GLY A 109 19.92 -4.68 -5.94
CA GLY A 109 19.76 -6.10 -5.60
C GLY A 109 20.89 -6.98 -6.11
N ARG A 110 21.47 -6.64 -7.25
CA ARG A 110 22.54 -7.39 -7.93
C ARG A 110 23.93 -6.80 -7.77
N GLN A 111 24.09 -5.70 -7.04
CA GLN A 111 25.36 -5.03 -6.78
C GLN A 111 26.09 -5.72 -5.64
N GLU A 112 27.41 -5.93 -5.75
CA GLU A 112 28.18 -6.66 -4.72
C GLU A 112 28.17 -5.95 -3.37
N ASP A 113 28.18 -4.63 -3.34
CA ASP A 113 28.07 -3.78 -2.15
C ASP A 113 26.62 -3.41 -1.81
N GLY A 114 25.64 -3.82 -2.62
CA GLY A 114 24.22 -3.58 -2.41
C GLY A 114 23.68 -4.04 -1.05
N PRO A 115 24.10 -5.21 -0.55
CA PRO A 115 23.69 -5.74 0.75
C PRO A 115 24.19 -4.95 1.96
N GLU A 116 25.14 -4.03 1.79
CA GLU A 116 25.67 -3.24 2.89
C GLU A 116 24.58 -2.37 3.53
N GLY A 117 24.52 -2.39 4.85
CA GLY A 117 23.56 -1.62 5.62
C GLY A 117 22.12 -2.13 5.56
N ASN A 118 21.88 -3.32 5.02
CA ASN A 118 20.52 -3.90 5.02
C ASN A 118 20.04 -4.23 6.43
N VAL A 119 18.83 -3.77 6.78
CA VAL A 119 18.24 -3.94 8.12
C VAL A 119 18.08 -5.40 8.52
N PHE A 120 17.78 -6.27 7.54
CA PHE A 120 17.52 -7.69 7.77
C PHE A 120 18.75 -8.58 7.52
N GLY A 121 19.95 -8.01 7.51
CA GLY A 121 21.17 -8.71 7.17
C GLY A 121 21.44 -8.79 5.67
N PRO A 122 22.64 -9.24 5.27
CA PRO A 122 23.03 -9.25 3.87
C PRO A 122 22.26 -10.31 3.08
N TRP A 123 21.94 -9.99 1.83
CA TRP A 123 21.48 -10.97 0.84
C TRP A 123 22.64 -11.36 -0.09
N ASP A 124 22.47 -12.44 -0.85
CA ASP A 124 23.41 -12.80 -1.91
C ASP A 124 23.00 -12.15 -3.25
N PRO A 125 23.79 -11.19 -3.78
CA PRO A 125 23.46 -10.53 -5.04
C PRO A 125 23.36 -11.47 -6.25
N LYS A 126 24.03 -12.64 -6.18
CA LYS A 126 24.03 -13.64 -7.26
C LYS A 126 22.72 -14.40 -7.38
N THR A 127 21.97 -14.48 -6.29
CA THR A 127 20.67 -15.16 -6.21
C THR A 127 19.47 -14.21 -6.18
N PHE A 128 19.72 -12.91 -6.37
CA PHE A 128 18.68 -11.88 -6.40
C PHE A 128 18.03 -11.82 -7.79
N GLU A 129 16.87 -12.46 -7.95
CA GLU A 129 16.22 -12.68 -9.25
C GLU A 129 15.12 -11.68 -9.60
N VAL A 130 14.56 -11.00 -8.58
CA VAL A 130 13.45 -10.04 -8.74
C VAL A 130 13.95 -8.61 -8.92
N GLU A 131 13.06 -7.68 -9.23
CA GLU A 131 13.38 -6.26 -9.21
C GLU A 131 13.65 -5.79 -7.77
N ASP A 132 14.50 -4.75 -7.61
CA ASP A 132 14.74 -4.08 -6.33
C ASP A 132 13.97 -2.79 -6.18
N SER A 133 13.46 -2.25 -7.30
CA SER A 133 12.62 -1.05 -7.33
C SER A 133 11.72 -1.02 -8.57
N ALA A 134 10.56 -0.39 -8.43
CA ALA A 134 9.57 -0.20 -9.48
C ALA A 134 8.84 1.14 -9.30
N PHE A 135 8.53 1.78 -10.42
CA PHE A 135 7.80 3.05 -10.45
C PHE A 135 6.74 2.99 -11.55
N GLY A 136 5.56 3.53 -11.26
CA GLY A 136 4.45 3.50 -12.20
C GLY A 136 3.54 4.72 -12.14
N LEU A 137 2.91 5.01 -13.25
CA LEU A 137 1.87 6.02 -13.39
C LEU A 137 0.60 5.34 -13.86
N VAL A 138 -0.46 5.51 -13.09
CA VAL A 138 -1.80 4.95 -13.38
C VAL A 138 -2.74 6.09 -13.69
N LYS A 139 -3.34 6.09 -14.88
CA LYS A 139 -4.45 7.00 -15.22
C LYS A 139 -5.76 6.27 -14.95
N MET A 140 -6.64 6.92 -14.21
CA MET A 140 -7.97 6.42 -13.91
C MET A 140 -8.99 6.94 -14.93
N LYS A 141 -10.11 6.21 -15.13
CA LYS A 141 -11.13 6.61 -16.10
C LYS A 141 -11.78 7.97 -15.82
N ASN A 142 -11.87 8.36 -14.54
CA ASN A 142 -12.39 9.68 -14.15
C ASN A 142 -11.39 10.82 -14.35
N GLY A 143 -10.20 10.55 -14.88
CA GLY A 143 -9.14 11.51 -15.11
C GLY A 143 -8.11 11.65 -13.98
N ALA A 144 -8.37 11.07 -12.82
CA ALA A 144 -7.40 11.05 -11.73
C ALA A 144 -6.13 10.27 -12.10
N THR A 145 -5.03 10.62 -11.47
CA THR A 145 -3.73 9.97 -11.71
C THR A 145 -3.11 9.53 -10.39
N ILE A 146 -2.55 8.32 -10.37
CA ILE A 146 -1.80 7.77 -9.24
C ILE A 146 -0.35 7.56 -9.67
N TYR A 147 0.60 8.04 -8.88
CA TYR A 147 2.01 7.69 -8.97
C TYR A 147 2.33 6.63 -7.92
N LEU A 148 2.81 5.47 -8.35
CA LEU A 148 3.23 4.38 -7.48
C LEU A 148 4.74 4.26 -7.48
N GLU A 149 5.31 4.16 -6.30
CA GLU A 149 6.73 3.85 -6.10
C GLU A 149 6.89 2.72 -5.08
N ALA A 150 7.71 1.73 -5.44
CA ALA A 150 8.01 0.59 -4.59
C ALA A 150 9.48 0.23 -4.66
N SER A 151 10.13 0.05 -3.52
CA SER A 151 11.53 -0.37 -3.47
C SER A 151 11.90 -1.00 -2.15
N TRP A 152 12.69 -2.07 -2.19
CA TRP A 152 13.35 -2.63 -1.01
C TRP A 152 14.73 -2.01 -0.76
N ALA A 153 15.35 -1.48 -1.82
CA ALA A 153 16.67 -0.86 -1.76
C ALA A 153 16.74 0.30 -2.75
N LEU A 154 16.79 1.51 -2.23
CA LEU A 154 16.89 2.73 -3.02
C LEU A 154 17.78 3.75 -2.29
N ASN A 155 18.58 4.52 -3.04
CA ASN A 155 19.41 5.58 -2.46
C ASN A 155 18.57 6.84 -2.19
N VAL A 156 17.72 6.76 -1.18
CA VAL A 156 16.86 7.84 -0.68
C VAL A 156 17.18 8.14 0.78
N LEU A 157 16.85 9.34 1.24
CA LEU A 157 17.04 9.70 2.65
C LEU A 157 15.94 9.13 3.55
N LYS A 158 14.71 9.08 3.04
CA LYS A 158 13.53 8.68 3.81
C LYS A 158 12.93 7.40 3.25
N SER A 159 12.61 6.48 4.14
CA SER A 159 11.75 5.34 3.82
C SER A 159 10.30 5.71 4.13
N MET A 160 9.38 5.17 3.37
CA MET A 160 7.93 5.33 3.56
C MET A 160 7.25 4.02 3.16
N GLU A 161 6.54 3.37 4.07
CA GLU A 161 5.87 2.10 3.78
C GLU A 161 4.37 2.22 3.97
N ALA A 162 3.59 1.63 3.07
CA ALA A 162 2.14 1.68 3.10
C ALA A 162 1.61 3.09 3.40
N SER A 163 2.18 4.08 2.70
CA SER A 163 1.92 5.50 2.83
C SER A 163 1.21 6.03 1.59
N THR A 164 0.45 7.10 1.73
CA THR A 164 -0.26 7.74 0.62
C THR A 164 -0.28 9.25 0.76
N THR A 165 -0.16 9.95 -0.38
CA THR A 165 -0.43 11.38 -0.50
C THR A 165 -1.66 11.56 -1.38
N LEU A 166 -2.65 12.32 -0.92
CA LEU A 166 -3.88 12.61 -1.65
C LEU A 166 -3.99 14.10 -1.92
N CYS A 167 -4.19 14.47 -3.18
CA CYS A 167 -4.41 15.85 -3.60
C CYS A 167 -5.85 16.00 -4.09
N GLY A 168 -6.66 16.68 -3.30
CA GLY A 168 -8.06 16.96 -3.59
C GLY A 168 -8.32 18.43 -3.91
N THR A 169 -9.51 18.73 -4.40
CA THR A 169 -9.90 20.09 -4.81
C THR A 169 -10.24 21.01 -3.63
N LYS A 170 -10.44 20.44 -2.42
CA LYS A 170 -10.72 21.22 -1.19
C LYS A 170 -9.57 21.16 -0.18
N GLY A 171 -8.69 20.19 -0.32
CA GLY A 171 -7.55 19.98 0.55
C GLY A 171 -6.79 18.73 0.14
N GLY A 172 -5.74 18.42 0.87
CA GLY A 172 -4.95 17.22 0.71
C GLY A 172 -4.73 16.50 2.04
N ALA A 173 -4.21 15.31 1.97
CA ALA A 173 -3.79 14.57 3.14
C ALA A 173 -2.61 13.65 2.82
N GLU A 174 -1.77 13.42 3.82
CA GLU A 174 -0.62 12.54 3.72
C GLU A 174 -0.59 11.59 4.94
N ILE A 175 -0.48 10.30 4.66
CA ILE A 175 -0.10 9.32 5.67
C ILE A 175 1.40 9.06 5.53
N HIS A 176 2.14 9.29 6.59
CA HIS A 176 3.54 8.92 6.72
C HIS A 176 3.64 7.74 7.69
N HIS A 177 4.12 6.60 7.20
CA HIS A 177 4.23 5.38 8.00
C HIS A 177 5.54 4.64 7.70
N GLY A 178 6.07 3.94 8.71
CA GLY A 178 7.17 2.97 8.58
C GLY A 178 8.50 3.54 8.13
N GLY A 179 8.75 4.83 8.30
CA GLY A 179 9.88 5.49 7.70
C GLY A 179 10.84 6.17 8.65
N SER A 180 11.55 7.15 8.10
CA SER A 180 12.50 8.01 8.80
C SER A 180 11.82 9.10 9.63
N TYR A 181 10.52 9.15 9.66
CA TYR A 181 9.77 10.03 10.55
C TYR A 181 9.74 9.43 11.94
N PRO A 182 9.91 10.24 13.00
CA PRO A 182 9.96 9.74 14.36
C PRO A 182 8.63 9.16 14.86
N LYS A 183 7.52 9.43 14.16
CA LYS A 183 6.18 8.92 14.44
C LYS A 183 5.40 8.73 13.15
N ASP A 184 4.52 7.73 13.16
CA ASP A 184 3.49 7.61 12.14
C ASP A 184 2.53 8.80 12.29
N GLU A 185 2.25 9.50 11.18
CA GLU A 185 1.49 10.74 11.18
C GLU A 185 0.48 10.75 10.04
N LEU A 186 -0.71 11.26 10.34
CA LEU A 186 -1.68 11.69 9.35
C LEU A 186 -1.74 13.21 9.34
N ILE A 187 -1.40 13.82 8.22
CA ILE A 187 -1.35 15.27 8.04
C ILE A 187 -2.39 15.67 7.03
N TYR A 188 -3.26 16.61 7.40
CA TYR A 188 -4.17 17.28 6.47
C TYR A 188 -3.61 18.65 6.10
N ASN A 189 -3.82 19.06 4.86
CA ASN A 189 -3.48 20.39 4.38
C ASN A 189 -4.69 21.02 3.69
N SER A 190 -4.90 22.31 3.92
CA SER A 190 -6.00 23.09 3.35
C SER A 190 -5.64 24.56 3.23
N VAL A 191 -6.57 25.34 2.72
CA VAL A 191 -6.49 26.82 2.76
C VAL A 191 -7.69 27.33 3.52
N GLU A 192 -7.44 28.03 4.64
CA GLU A 192 -8.47 28.65 5.47
C GLU A 192 -8.12 30.13 5.68
N HIS A 193 -9.08 31.01 5.49
CA HIS A 193 -8.87 32.47 5.66
C HIS A 193 -7.66 33.02 4.87
N ASN A 194 -7.43 32.53 3.65
CA ASN A 194 -6.28 32.84 2.79
C ASN A 194 -4.91 32.44 3.38
N GLN A 195 -4.88 31.48 4.32
CA GLN A 195 -3.67 30.93 4.90
C GLN A 195 -3.57 29.44 4.60
N LEU A 196 -2.36 28.99 4.30
CA LEU A 196 -2.07 27.55 4.23
C LEU A 196 -2.11 26.96 5.64
N MET A 197 -2.90 25.92 5.80
CA MET A 197 -3.12 25.25 7.07
C MET A 197 -2.63 23.81 6.99
N GLU A 198 -1.99 23.37 8.06
CA GLU A 198 -1.61 21.98 8.29
C GLU A 198 -2.22 21.52 9.61
N LYS A 199 -2.84 20.34 9.59
CA LYS A 199 -3.39 19.70 10.79
C LYS A 199 -2.81 18.30 10.90
N THR A 200 -1.92 18.10 11.85
CA THR A 200 -1.37 16.79 12.16
C THR A 200 -2.27 16.07 13.15
N ILE A 201 -2.67 14.87 12.82
CA ILE A 201 -3.30 13.93 13.73
C ILE A 201 -2.21 12.93 14.13
N SER A 202 -1.71 13.13 15.34
CA SER A 202 -0.93 12.09 16.00
C SER A 202 -1.92 11.08 16.60
N PRO A 203 -1.62 9.78 16.61
CA PRO A 203 -2.40 8.84 17.39
C PRO A 203 -2.51 9.40 18.79
N ALA A 204 -3.70 9.88 19.15
CA ALA A 204 -3.93 10.52 20.45
C ALA A 204 -3.46 9.54 21.50
N GLY A 205 -2.67 10.03 22.45
CA GLY A 205 -2.07 9.25 23.50
C GLY A 205 -3.05 8.23 24.06
N VAL A 206 -3.04 7.07 23.48
CA VAL A 206 -3.52 5.87 24.12
C VAL A 206 -2.60 5.79 25.32
N VAL A 207 -3.18 5.98 26.49
CA VAL A 207 -2.47 5.69 27.73
C VAL A 207 -1.90 4.29 27.51
N ASP A 208 -0.59 4.12 27.55
CA ASP A 208 0.17 2.90 27.24
C ASP A 208 -0.23 1.65 28.05
N PHE A 209 -1.37 1.69 28.72
CA PHE A 209 -1.97 0.57 29.45
C PHE A 209 -2.65 -0.48 28.56
N PHE A 210 -2.94 -0.14 27.30
CA PHE A 210 -3.49 -1.07 26.31
C PHE A 210 -2.69 -0.95 25.02
N GLU A 211 -1.50 -1.50 25.03
CA GLU A 211 -0.64 -1.59 23.86
C GLU A 211 -1.33 -2.40 22.74
N GLY A 212 -1.85 -1.67 21.76
CA GLY A 212 -2.27 -2.25 20.50
C GLY A 212 -1.25 -1.95 19.41
N GLY A 213 -0.01 -2.42 19.52
CA GLY A 213 0.96 -2.34 18.44
C GLY A 213 0.52 -3.16 17.20
N ALA A 214 1.42 -3.54 16.31
CA ALA A 214 1.15 -4.35 15.10
C ALA A 214 0.26 -5.60 15.37
N ALA A 215 0.21 -6.08 16.62
CA ALA A 215 -0.72 -7.10 17.08
C ALA A 215 -2.20 -6.66 17.03
N ALA A 216 -2.50 -5.36 17.22
CA ALA A 216 -3.88 -4.87 17.21
C ALA A 216 -4.49 -4.88 15.80
N GLU A 217 -3.72 -4.54 14.79
CA GLU A 217 -4.18 -4.59 13.38
C GLU A 217 -4.49 -6.02 12.95
N ALA A 218 -3.62 -6.97 13.31
CA ALA A 218 -3.85 -8.38 13.02
C ALA A 218 -5.09 -8.93 13.76
N VAL A 219 -5.34 -8.49 14.99
CA VAL A 219 -6.55 -8.86 15.76
C VAL A 219 -7.79 -8.25 15.08
N ARG A 220 -7.76 -6.98 14.74
CA ARG A 220 -8.86 -6.30 14.03
C ARG A 220 -9.16 -6.96 12.69
N GLU A 221 -8.15 -7.42 11.96
CA GLU A 221 -8.32 -8.13 10.69
C GLU A 221 -9.08 -9.45 10.91
N GLN A 222 -8.67 -10.22 11.91
CA GLN A 222 -9.35 -11.46 12.27
C GLN A 222 -10.78 -11.22 12.75
N GLU A 223 -11.00 -10.24 13.62
CA GLU A 223 -12.33 -9.88 14.10
C GLU A 223 -13.26 -9.43 12.96
N GLN A 224 -12.77 -8.59 12.06
CA GLN A 224 -13.52 -8.13 10.88
C GLN A 224 -13.87 -9.32 9.98
N TRP A 225 -12.96 -10.24 9.76
CA TRP A 225 -13.19 -11.45 8.97
C TRP A 225 -14.22 -12.36 9.61
N LEU A 226 -14.09 -12.63 10.91
CA LEU A 226 -15.06 -13.44 11.66
C LEU A 226 -16.45 -12.81 11.67
N ASN A 227 -16.52 -11.49 11.89
CA ASN A 227 -17.79 -10.76 11.85
C ASN A 227 -18.46 -10.83 10.46
N ALA A 228 -17.69 -10.73 9.38
CA ALA A 228 -18.20 -10.88 8.03
C ALA A 228 -18.81 -12.28 7.78
N ILE A 229 -18.24 -13.32 8.38
CA ILE A 229 -18.77 -14.68 8.31
C ILE A 229 -20.02 -14.83 9.18
N ILE A 230 -19.96 -14.39 10.44
CA ILE A 230 -21.04 -14.58 11.43
C ILE A 230 -22.30 -13.82 11.03
N HIS A 231 -22.14 -12.60 10.52
CA HIS A 231 -23.26 -11.72 10.18
C HIS A 231 -23.62 -11.74 8.68
N ASP A 232 -22.98 -12.61 7.91
CA ASP A 232 -23.16 -12.74 6.45
C ASP A 232 -23.01 -11.42 5.68
N THR A 233 -22.07 -10.58 6.11
CA THR A 233 -21.75 -9.30 5.47
C THR A 233 -20.55 -9.42 4.53
N ASP A 234 -20.33 -8.40 3.69
CA ASP A 234 -19.11 -8.31 2.88
C ASP A 234 -17.89 -8.09 3.78
N PRO A 235 -16.73 -8.71 3.47
CA PRO A 235 -15.46 -8.37 4.12
C PRO A 235 -15.01 -6.96 3.74
N LEU A 236 -14.17 -6.33 4.58
CA LEU A 236 -13.62 -5.00 4.35
C LEU A 236 -12.85 -4.92 3.03
N VAL A 237 -12.09 -5.95 2.72
CA VAL A 237 -11.35 -6.06 1.46
C VAL A 237 -12.13 -6.97 0.51
N LYS A 238 -12.72 -6.38 -0.50
CA LYS A 238 -13.47 -7.14 -1.52
C LYS A 238 -12.49 -7.75 -2.54
N PRO A 239 -12.70 -9.00 -2.97
CA PRO A 239 -11.83 -9.66 -3.95
C PRO A 239 -11.68 -8.90 -5.26
N GLU A 240 -12.75 -8.22 -5.72
CA GLU A 240 -12.72 -7.40 -6.93
C GLU A 240 -11.80 -6.18 -6.79
N GLN A 241 -11.68 -5.60 -5.61
CA GLN A 241 -10.76 -4.49 -5.34
C GLN A 241 -9.31 -4.96 -5.44
N ALA A 242 -9.00 -6.09 -4.80
CA ALA A 242 -7.67 -6.71 -4.88
C ALA A 242 -7.31 -7.17 -6.30
N PHE A 243 -8.30 -7.57 -7.09
CA PHE A 243 -8.10 -7.90 -8.50
C PHE A 243 -7.61 -6.68 -9.29
N VAL A 244 -8.17 -5.50 -9.05
CA VAL A 244 -7.72 -4.25 -9.71
C VAL A 244 -6.30 -3.89 -9.29
N VAL A 245 -5.95 -4.07 -8.01
CA VAL A 245 -4.56 -3.91 -7.55
C VAL A 245 -3.63 -4.82 -8.37
N THR A 246 -3.96 -6.11 -8.49
CA THR A 246 -3.17 -7.06 -9.30
C THR A 246 -3.04 -6.63 -10.76
N GLN A 247 -4.12 -6.12 -11.38
CA GLN A 247 -4.09 -5.64 -12.77
C GLN A 247 -3.14 -4.46 -12.96
N ILE A 248 -3.14 -3.52 -12.03
CA ILE A 248 -2.26 -2.35 -12.08
C ILE A 248 -0.80 -2.78 -11.92
N LEU A 249 -0.51 -3.64 -10.94
CA LEU A 249 0.85 -4.13 -10.70
C LEU A 249 1.38 -4.91 -11.92
N GLU A 250 0.59 -5.80 -12.49
CA GLU A 250 0.96 -6.53 -13.71
C GLU A 250 1.22 -5.60 -14.91
N GLY A 251 0.50 -4.49 -15.00
CA GLY A 251 0.69 -3.48 -16.05
C GLY A 251 1.98 -2.66 -15.89
N ILE A 252 2.65 -2.72 -14.76
CA ILE A 252 3.96 -2.07 -14.53
C ILE A 252 5.11 -2.99 -14.95
N TYR A 253 4.95 -4.31 -14.79
CA TYR A 253 5.91 -5.32 -15.27
C TYR A 253 5.95 -5.41 -16.80
#